data_0550565eb99b0b87944e6908f2d53606
#
_entry.id   0550565eb99b0b87944e6908f2d53606
#
_cell.length_a   1.000
_cell.length_b   1.000
_cell.length_c   1.000
_cell.angle_alpha   90.00
_cell.angle_beta   90.00
_cell.angle_gamma   90.00
#
_symmetry.space_group_name_H-M   'P 1'
#
loop_
_entity.id
_entity.type
_entity.pdbx_description
1 polymer ?
#
loop_
_entity_poly.entity_id
_entity_poly.type
_entity_poly.pdbx_seq_one_letter_code
_entity_poly.pdbx_strand_id
1 'polypeptide(L)'
;RLYNDGLIYRGERIINWDPVGMTALSEEEVIYRETQGHLWHFKYPIKDSNEFLIVATTRPETMLGDTGVAVNPKDKRYKKLVGKTVILPIVDREIPIFADKYVDMEFGTGCVKVTPAHDPNDFIMGQSHKLEIINVMNPDATMNEKTPSHYNGLTRNAARKMVVDEIQSLGLLEKIEDYIH
;
A
#
# COMPACT_ATOMS: atom_id res chain seq x y z
N ARG A 1 19.06 -25.51 -20.37
CA ARG A 1 19.90 -24.58 -21.13
C ARG A 1 19.48 -23.14 -20.85
N LEU A 2 18.32 -22.68 -21.29
CA LEU A 2 17.88 -21.26 -21.14
C LEU A 2 17.93 -20.73 -19.70
N TYR A 3 17.61 -21.57 -18.72
CA TYR A 3 17.73 -21.22 -17.31
C TYR A 3 19.18 -20.98 -16.88
N ASN A 4 20.09 -21.89 -17.31
CA ASN A 4 21.51 -21.78 -17.01
C ASN A 4 22.19 -20.61 -17.75
N ASP A 5 21.63 -20.23 -18.90
CA ASP A 5 22.11 -19.10 -19.71
C ASP A 5 21.53 -17.75 -19.18
N GLY A 6 20.73 -17.78 -18.07
CA GLY A 6 20.11 -16.59 -17.45
C GLY A 6 18.96 -15.96 -18.25
N LEU A 7 18.50 -16.61 -19.31
CA LEU A 7 17.41 -16.10 -20.18
C LEU A 7 16.02 -16.38 -19.60
N ILE A 8 15.93 -17.35 -18.69
CA ILE A 8 14.72 -17.68 -17.94
C ILE A 8 15.08 -17.68 -16.46
N TYR A 9 14.24 -17.09 -15.64
CA TYR A 9 14.38 -17.07 -14.19
C TYR A 9 13.03 -17.28 -13.50
N ARG A 10 13.05 -17.73 -12.26
CA ARG A 10 11.88 -17.81 -11.40
C ARG A 10 11.83 -16.54 -10.54
N GLY A 11 10.68 -15.85 -10.54
CA GLY A 11 10.49 -14.64 -9.75
C GLY A 11 9.02 -14.38 -9.48
N GLU A 12 8.77 -13.55 -8.48
CA GLU A 12 7.43 -13.07 -8.15
C GLU A 12 7.01 -11.95 -9.10
N ARG A 13 5.72 -11.90 -9.40
CA ARG A 13 5.08 -10.86 -10.22
C ARG A 13 3.70 -10.55 -9.65
N ILE A 14 3.27 -9.30 -9.80
CA ILE A 14 1.88 -8.93 -9.59
C ILE A 14 1.04 -9.43 -10.76
N ILE A 15 -0.10 -10.02 -10.45
CA ILE A 15 -1.08 -10.52 -11.41
C ILE A 15 -2.49 -10.09 -10.99
N ASN A 16 -3.43 -10.06 -11.94
CA ASN A 16 -4.84 -10.01 -11.62
C ASN A 16 -5.27 -11.38 -11.10
N TRP A 17 -5.97 -11.37 -9.99
CA TRP A 17 -6.36 -12.60 -9.27
C TRP A 17 -7.84 -12.59 -8.93
N ASP A 18 -8.56 -13.65 -9.30
CA ASP A 18 -9.94 -13.89 -8.86
C ASP A 18 -9.94 -14.72 -7.57
N PRO A 19 -10.31 -14.14 -6.42
CA PRO A 19 -10.32 -14.87 -5.15
C PRO A 19 -11.49 -15.86 -5.01
N VAL A 20 -12.51 -15.79 -5.87
CA VAL A 20 -13.63 -16.72 -5.89
C VAL A 20 -13.29 -17.95 -6.72
N GLY A 21 -12.79 -17.74 -7.93
CA GLY A 21 -12.33 -18.80 -8.81
C GLY A 21 -10.95 -19.37 -8.43
N MET A 22 -10.21 -18.69 -7.54
CA MET A 22 -8.85 -19.07 -7.11
C MET A 22 -7.90 -19.21 -8.31
N THR A 23 -7.97 -18.26 -9.24
CA THR A 23 -7.21 -18.29 -10.49
C THR A 23 -6.65 -16.93 -10.87
N ALA A 24 -5.54 -16.95 -11.61
CA ALA A 24 -5.02 -15.77 -12.28
C ALA A 24 -5.90 -15.40 -13.48
N LEU A 25 -6.01 -14.09 -13.72
CA LEU A 25 -6.74 -13.54 -14.86
C LEU A 25 -5.76 -12.81 -15.78
N SER A 26 -5.98 -12.91 -17.09
CA SER A 26 -5.31 -12.05 -18.07
C SER A 26 -5.92 -10.64 -18.05
N GLU A 27 -5.23 -9.67 -18.65
CA GLU A 27 -5.75 -8.30 -18.72
C GLU A 27 -7.05 -8.21 -19.55
N GLU A 28 -7.21 -9.07 -20.54
CA GLU A 28 -8.40 -9.13 -21.41
C GLU A 28 -9.65 -9.64 -20.66
N GLU A 29 -9.46 -10.38 -19.56
CA GLU A 29 -10.55 -10.90 -18.73
C GLU A 29 -11.02 -9.88 -17.68
N VAL A 30 -10.24 -8.81 -17.46
CA VAL A 30 -10.55 -7.78 -16.45
C VAL A 30 -11.44 -6.71 -17.05
N ILE A 31 -12.62 -6.51 -16.47
CA ILE A 31 -13.54 -5.43 -16.84
C ILE A 31 -13.42 -4.32 -15.79
N TYR A 32 -12.91 -3.18 -16.21
CA TYR A 32 -12.84 -1.99 -15.37
C TYR A 32 -14.21 -1.31 -15.28
N ARG A 33 -14.62 -0.99 -14.05
CA ARG A 33 -15.87 -0.27 -13.79
C ARG A 33 -15.59 0.81 -12.76
N GLU A 34 -16.05 2.02 -13.04
CA GLU A 34 -16.06 3.07 -12.03
C GLU A 34 -16.99 2.69 -10.89
N THR A 35 -16.47 2.79 -9.69
CA THR A 35 -17.19 2.44 -8.46
C THR A 35 -17.12 3.61 -7.49
N GLN A 36 -18.28 3.98 -6.94
CA GLN A 36 -18.34 4.94 -5.85
C GLN A 36 -17.68 4.36 -4.61
N GLY A 37 -16.68 5.03 -4.11
CA GLY A 37 -15.92 4.65 -2.92
C GLY A 37 -15.49 5.88 -2.14
N HIS A 38 -14.43 5.72 -1.37
CA HIS A 38 -13.87 6.80 -0.58
C HIS A 38 -12.34 6.85 -0.74
N LEU A 39 -11.79 8.01 -0.48
CA LEU A 39 -10.36 8.25 -0.29
C LEU A 39 -10.14 8.61 1.18
N TRP A 40 -9.45 7.72 1.89
CA TRP A 40 -9.13 7.90 3.31
C TRP A 40 -7.76 8.54 3.45
N HIS A 41 -7.65 9.56 4.29
CA HIS A 41 -6.40 10.26 4.58
C HIS A 41 -5.93 9.88 5.98
N PHE A 42 -4.78 9.22 6.06
CA PHE A 42 -4.18 8.72 7.31
C PHE A 42 -2.92 9.47 7.66
N LYS A 43 -2.73 9.76 8.95
CA LYS A 43 -1.51 10.33 9.51
C LYS A 43 -0.53 9.22 9.86
N TYR A 44 0.63 9.21 9.22
CA TYR A 44 1.74 8.34 9.59
C TYR A 44 2.73 9.14 10.43
N PRO A 45 2.92 8.83 11.71
CA PRO A 45 3.86 9.53 12.58
C PRO A 45 5.29 9.46 12.04
N ILE A 46 5.98 10.58 11.98
CA ILE A 46 7.40 10.63 11.62
C ILE A 46 8.20 10.25 12.87
N LYS A 47 9.08 9.23 12.73
CA LYS A 47 9.92 8.77 13.85
C LYS A 47 10.75 9.92 14.43
N ASP A 48 10.85 9.95 15.76
CA ASP A 48 11.59 10.96 16.54
C ASP A 48 11.12 12.42 16.29
N SER A 49 9.83 12.58 15.94
CA SER A 49 9.21 13.87 15.67
C SER A 49 7.77 13.90 16.18
N ASN A 50 7.21 15.09 16.37
CA ASN A 50 5.78 15.28 16.62
C ASN A 50 5.00 15.57 15.32
N GLU A 51 5.64 15.42 14.16
CA GLU A 51 5.04 15.64 12.84
C GLU A 51 4.46 14.35 12.25
N PHE A 52 3.55 14.53 11.30
CA PHE A 52 2.91 13.42 10.58
C PHE A 52 3.09 13.61 9.07
N LEU A 53 3.20 12.51 8.36
CA LEU A 53 3.03 12.46 6.92
C LEU A 53 1.61 11.99 6.62
N ILE A 54 0.86 12.72 5.78
CA ILE A 54 -0.50 12.34 5.43
C ILE A 54 -0.48 11.58 4.11
N VAL A 55 -0.96 10.34 4.12
CA VAL A 55 -1.13 9.50 2.93
C VAL A 55 -2.61 9.34 2.62
N ALA A 56 -2.96 9.20 1.34
CA ALA A 56 -4.32 8.97 0.89
C ALA A 56 -4.43 7.57 0.23
N THR A 57 -5.51 6.85 0.51
CA THR A 57 -5.73 5.51 -0.03
C THR A 57 -7.20 5.21 -0.25
N THR A 58 -7.51 4.45 -1.30
CA THR A 58 -8.82 3.83 -1.54
C THR A 58 -8.93 2.43 -0.93
N ARG A 59 -7.81 1.88 -0.42
CA ARG A 59 -7.71 0.49 0.07
C ARG A 59 -7.05 0.44 1.45
N PRO A 60 -7.75 0.92 2.52
CA PRO A 60 -7.22 0.92 3.88
C PRO A 60 -6.64 -0.41 4.36
N GLU A 61 -7.27 -1.53 4.01
CA GLU A 61 -6.85 -2.86 4.42
C GLU A 61 -5.43 -3.25 3.98
N THR A 62 -4.95 -2.68 2.86
CA THR A 62 -3.61 -3.00 2.35
C THR A 62 -2.50 -2.27 3.11
N MET A 63 -2.83 -1.21 3.88
CA MET A 63 -1.82 -0.47 4.65
C MET A 63 -1.03 -1.37 5.61
N LEU A 64 -1.64 -2.45 6.10
CA LEU A 64 -0.96 -3.40 7.00
C LEU A 64 0.29 -4.03 6.35
N GLY A 65 0.38 -3.99 5.01
CA GLY A 65 1.51 -4.46 4.21
C GLY A 65 2.40 -3.35 3.65
N ASP A 66 2.23 -2.09 4.08
CA ASP A 66 3.07 -0.99 3.59
C ASP A 66 4.52 -1.18 4.00
N THR A 67 5.44 -0.91 3.08
CA THR A 67 6.88 -1.03 3.30
C THR A 67 7.65 0.24 2.95
N GLY A 68 6.95 1.30 2.57
CA GLY A 68 7.54 2.61 2.35
C GLY A 68 6.52 3.68 2.06
N VAL A 69 6.95 4.92 2.06
CA VAL A 69 6.20 6.08 1.59
C VAL A 69 7.02 6.83 0.56
N ALA A 70 6.46 7.00 -0.64
CA ALA A 70 7.09 7.70 -1.73
C ALA A 70 6.62 9.16 -1.80
N VAL A 71 7.55 10.06 -2.14
CA VAL A 71 7.30 11.48 -2.40
C VAL A 71 8.01 11.91 -3.68
N ASN A 72 7.52 12.93 -4.37
CA ASN A 72 8.20 13.40 -5.57
C ASN A 72 9.49 14.17 -5.18
N PRO A 73 10.65 13.90 -5.82
CA PRO A 73 11.91 14.59 -5.52
C PRO A 73 11.88 16.10 -5.77
N LYS A 74 10.93 16.58 -6.59
CA LYS A 74 10.73 18.02 -6.87
C LYS A 74 9.80 18.69 -5.87
N ASP A 75 9.07 17.91 -5.05
CA ASP A 75 8.14 18.47 -4.08
C ASP A 75 8.88 19.07 -2.89
N LYS A 76 8.85 20.38 -2.79
CA LYS A 76 9.52 21.13 -1.73
C LYS A 76 8.94 20.86 -0.34
N ARG A 77 7.66 20.44 -0.26
CA ARG A 77 6.98 20.13 1.02
C ARG A 77 7.67 18.98 1.75
N TYR A 78 8.13 17.98 1.01
CA TYR A 78 8.64 16.71 1.54
C TYR A 78 10.14 16.53 1.40
N LYS A 79 10.85 17.44 0.72
CA LYS A 79 12.30 17.31 0.46
C LYS A 79 13.13 17.03 1.71
N LYS A 80 12.77 17.61 2.86
CA LYS A 80 13.48 17.42 4.15
C LYS A 80 13.12 16.10 4.84
N LEU A 81 12.10 15.41 4.36
CA LEU A 81 11.62 14.16 4.94
C LEU A 81 12.21 12.93 4.23
N VAL A 82 12.74 13.09 3.02
CA VAL A 82 13.41 12.01 2.29
C VAL A 82 14.59 11.47 3.10
N GLY A 83 14.62 10.15 3.29
CA GLY A 83 15.60 9.45 4.14
C GLY A 83 15.22 9.35 5.60
N LYS A 84 14.12 10.00 6.03
CA LYS A 84 13.53 9.76 7.35
C LYS A 84 12.64 8.52 7.34
N THR A 85 12.14 8.16 8.51
CA THR A 85 11.29 6.99 8.75
C THR A 85 9.94 7.44 9.31
N VAL A 86 8.87 6.80 8.90
CA VAL A 86 7.56 6.89 9.57
C VAL A 86 7.27 5.59 10.31
N ILE A 87 6.44 5.67 11.34
CA ILE A 87 5.90 4.52 12.04
C ILE A 87 4.54 4.20 11.41
N LEU A 88 4.44 3.03 10.80
CA LEU A 88 3.19 2.54 10.24
C LEU A 88 2.21 2.23 11.38
N PRO A 89 1.06 2.94 11.47
CA PRO A 89 0.10 2.69 12.54
C PRO A 89 -0.40 1.23 12.55
N ILE A 90 -0.95 0.79 13.70
CA ILE A 90 -1.50 -0.56 13.93
C ILE A 90 -0.43 -1.65 14.03
N VAL A 91 0.55 -1.65 13.13
CA VAL A 91 1.61 -2.69 13.06
C VAL A 91 2.95 -2.24 13.63
N ASP A 92 3.09 -0.97 14.01
CA ASP A 92 4.29 -0.36 14.59
C ASP A 92 5.58 -0.62 13.78
N ARG A 93 5.43 -0.80 12.46
CA ARG A 93 6.57 -1.02 11.57
C ARG A 93 7.21 0.29 11.18
N GLU A 94 8.54 0.33 11.26
CA GLU A 94 9.32 1.44 10.71
C GLU A 94 9.47 1.28 9.20
N ILE A 95 9.00 2.27 8.43
CA ILE A 95 9.08 2.27 6.97
C ILE A 95 9.75 3.57 6.47
N PRO A 96 10.61 3.50 5.42
CA PRO A 96 11.34 4.65 4.92
C PRO A 96 10.46 5.61 4.13
N ILE A 97 10.81 6.89 4.18
CA ILE A 97 10.35 7.91 3.22
C ILE A 97 11.41 8.03 2.14
N PHE A 98 11.04 7.81 0.89
CA PHE A 98 11.96 7.87 -0.24
C PHE A 98 11.42 8.74 -1.39
N ALA A 99 12.32 9.15 -2.28
CA ALA A 99 11.95 9.98 -3.42
C ALA A 99 11.77 9.13 -4.67
N ASP A 100 10.62 9.27 -5.34
CA ASP A 100 10.35 8.65 -6.63
C ASP A 100 9.64 9.62 -7.58
N LYS A 101 10.07 9.64 -8.83
CA LYS A 101 9.52 10.53 -9.87
C LYS A 101 8.11 10.12 -10.31
N TYR A 102 7.71 8.90 -10.02
CA TYR A 102 6.38 8.38 -10.34
C TYR A 102 5.27 9.08 -9.54
N VAL A 103 5.61 9.62 -8.37
CA VAL A 103 4.63 10.30 -7.51
C VAL A 103 4.14 11.59 -8.15
N ASP A 104 2.83 11.70 -8.35
CA ASP A 104 2.18 12.93 -8.75
C ASP A 104 2.03 13.87 -7.55
N MET A 105 2.59 15.08 -7.64
CA MET A 105 2.55 16.08 -6.57
C MET A 105 1.16 16.67 -6.34
N GLU A 106 0.31 16.63 -7.36
CA GLU A 106 -1.03 17.24 -7.32
C GLU A 106 -2.12 16.23 -6.94
N PHE A 107 -1.80 14.92 -6.95
CA PHE A 107 -2.77 13.90 -6.57
C PHE A 107 -2.76 13.66 -5.06
N GLY A 108 -3.96 13.72 -4.45
CA GLY A 108 -4.15 13.49 -3.02
C GLY A 108 -3.30 14.45 -2.17
N THR A 109 -2.38 13.90 -1.40
CA THR A 109 -1.44 14.67 -0.57
C THR A 109 -0.09 14.92 -1.23
N GLY A 110 0.18 14.30 -2.39
CA GLY A 110 1.52 14.22 -2.99
C GLY A 110 2.45 13.22 -2.30
N CYS A 111 1.90 12.41 -1.38
CA CYS A 111 2.58 11.30 -0.74
C CYS A 111 1.84 10.02 -1.06
N VAL A 112 2.57 8.99 -1.47
CA VAL A 112 2.01 7.68 -1.81
C VAL A 112 2.52 6.65 -0.82
N LYS A 113 1.60 5.96 -0.12
CA LYS A 113 1.95 4.74 0.60
C LYS A 113 2.32 3.66 -0.41
N VAL A 114 3.32 2.85 -0.11
CA VAL A 114 3.81 1.83 -1.05
C VAL A 114 3.62 0.45 -0.47
N THR A 115 2.75 -0.34 -1.12
CA THR A 115 2.40 -1.72 -0.75
C THR A 115 2.76 -2.66 -1.91
N PRO A 116 4.01 -3.07 -2.08
CA PRO A 116 4.48 -3.76 -3.27
C PRO A 116 3.76 -5.06 -3.60
N ALA A 117 3.15 -5.72 -2.61
CA ALA A 117 2.39 -6.95 -2.80
C ALA A 117 0.96 -6.74 -3.34
N HIS A 118 0.44 -5.51 -3.34
CA HIS A 118 -0.98 -5.25 -3.58
C HIS A 118 -1.30 -4.20 -4.64
N ASP A 119 -0.29 -3.62 -5.28
CA ASP A 119 -0.43 -2.66 -6.37
C ASP A 119 0.72 -2.82 -7.39
N PRO A 120 0.42 -2.85 -8.72
CA PRO A 120 1.45 -3.01 -9.75
C PRO A 120 2.49 -1.89 -9.78
N ASN A 121 2.08 -0.65 -9.56
CA ASN A 121 2.97 0.50 -9.55
C ASN A 121 3.86 0.48 -8.29
N ASP A 122 3.26 0.13 -7.15
CA ASP A 122 3.98 -0.05 -5.89
C ASP A 122 5.00 -1.19 -5.97
N PHE A 123 4.68 -2.26 -6.72
CA PHE A 123 5.60 -3.35 -6.97
C PHE A 123 6.84 -2.89 -7.72
N ILE A 124 6.67 -2.09 -8.79
CA ILE A 124 7.79 -1.52 -9.57
C ILE A 124 8.64 -0.59 -8.70
N MET A 125 8.00 0.29 -7.92
CA MET A 125 8.70 1.15 -6.96
C MET A 125 9.43 0.32 -5.91
N GLY A 126 8.76 -0.69 -5.36
CA GLY A 126 9.33 -1.60 -4.37
C GLY A 126 10.59 -2.31 -4.86
N GLN A 127 10.58 -2.81 -6.11
CA GLN A 127 11.77 -3.41 -6.72
C GLN A 127 12.90 -2.39 -6.89
N SER A 128 12.58 -1.19 -7.39
CA SER A 128 13.57 -0.12 -7.64
C SER A 128 14.25 0.36 -6.37
N HIS A 129 13.50 0.41 -5.26
CA HIS A 129 13.95 0.87 -3.95
C HIS A 129 14.30 -0.28 -2.98
N LYS A 130 14.24 -1.53 -3.44
CA LYS A 130 14.55 -2.73 -2.65
C LYS A 130 13.69 -2.84 -1.38
N LEU A 131 12.41 -2.48 -1.49
CA LEU A 131 11.47 -2.61 -0.39
C LEU A 131 11.06 -4.07 -0.20
N GLU A 132 10.69 -4.42 1.02
CA GLU A 132 10.13 -5.72 1.33
C GLU A 132 8.75 -5.89 0.66
N ILE A 133 8.44 -7.10 0.19
CA ILE A 133 7.14 -7.45 -0.39
C ILE A 133 6.35 -8.23 0.65
N ILE A 134 5.38 -7.56 1.29
CA ILE A 134 4.55 -8.15 2.34
C ILE A 134 3.13 -8.35 1.81
N ASN A 135 2.82 -9.58 1.42
CA ASN A 135 1.45 -9.95 1.07
C ASN A 135 0.64 -10.21 2.35
N VAL A 136 -0.43 -9.42 2.56
CA VAL A 136 -1.29 -9.48 3.75
C VAL A 136 -2.61 -10.24 3.51
N MET A 137 -2.77 -10.87 2.35
CA MET A 137 -4.00 -11.59 1.98
C MET A 137 -3.70 -13.04 1.60
N ASN A 138 -4.64 -13.91 1.94
CA ASN A 138 -4.74 -15.27 1.43
C ASN A 138 -5.26 -15.29 -0.01
N PRO A 139 -5.16 -16.42 -0.74
CA PRO A 139 -5.71 -16.54 -2.09
C PRO A 139 -7.22 -16.27 -2.19
N ASP A 140 -7.99 -16.52 -1.14
CA ASP A 140 -9.43 -16.21 -1.05
C ASP A 140 -9.73 -14.76 -0.67
N ALA A 141 -8.71 -13.89 -0.63
CA ALA A 141 -8.75 -12.48 -0.24
C ALA A 141 -9.19 -12.24 1.22
N THR A 142 -9.08 -13.22 2.09
CA THR A 142 -9.09 -12.99 3.54
C THR A 142 -7.72 -12.51 4.00
N MET A 143 -7.66 -11.79 5.12
CA MET A 143 -6.40 -11.34 5.71
C MET A 143 -5.62 -12.55 6.25
N ASN A 144 -4.29 -12.56 6.06
CA ASN A 144 -3.44 -13.67 6.45
C ASN A 144 -2.70 -13.45 7.79
N GLU A 145 -1.88 -14.40 8.18
CA GLU A 145 -1.11 -14.41 9.43
C GLU A 145 -0.02 -13.34 9.53
N LYS A 146 0.30 -12.62 8.44
CA LYS A 146 1.24 -11.48 8.46
C LYS A 146 0.60 -10.20 8.99
N THR A 147 -0.72 -10.21 9.16
CA THR A 147 -1.44 -9.12 9.81
C THR A 147 -1.55 -9.34 11.32
N PRO A 148 -1.79 -8.30 12.14
CA PRO A 148 -2.10 -8.50 13.55
C PRO A 148 -3.22 -9.53 13.75
N SER A 149 -3.14 -10.33 14.80
CA SER A 149 -3.98 -11.54 15.01
C SER A 149 -5.48 -11.27 14.90
N HIS A 150 -5.94 -10.08 15.30
CA HIS A 150 -7.36 -9.70 15.24
C HIS A 150 -7.86 -9.38 13.83
N TYR A 151 -6.97 -9.25 12.84
CA TYR A 151 -7.31 -9.13 11.42
C TYR A 151 -7.32 -10.49 10.72
N ASN A 152 -6.56 -11.46 11.20
CA ASN A 152 -6.38 -12.75 10.53
C ASN A 152 -7.73 -13.45 10.29
N GLY A 153 -7.95 -13.88 9.05
CA GLY A 153 -9.19 -14.53 8.61
C GLY A 153 -10.35 -13.59 8.29
N LEU A 154 -10.23 -12.28 8.55
CA LEU A 154 -11.25 -11.31 8.13
C LEU A 154 -11.29 -11.17 6.61
N THR A 155 -12.49 -10.99 6.06
CA THR A 155 -12.62 -10.56 4.67
C THR A 155 -12.00 -9.18 4.48
N ARG A 156 -11.48 -8.86 3.29
CA ARG A 156 -10.89 -7.55 2.99
C ARG A 156 -11.81 -6.37 3.33
N ASN A 157 -13.13 -6.52 3.14
CA ASN A 157 -14.09 -5.46 3.46
C ASN A 157 -14.26 -5.27 4.98
N ALA A 158 -14.29 -6.36 5.75
CA ALA A 158 -14.32 -6.30 7.21
C ALA A 158 -13.02 -5.71 7.76
N ALA A 159 -11.88 -6.12 7.21
CA ALA A 159 -10.57 -5.56 7.57
C ALA A 159 -10.46 -4.07 7.24
N ARG A 160 -10.95 -3.63 6.06
CA ARG A 160 -11.02 -2.21 5.68
C ARG A 160 -11.74 -1.37 6.72
N LYS A 161 -12.94 -1.81 7.12
CA LYS A 161 -13.72 -1.12 8.14
C LYS A 161 -12.97 -1.08 9.47
N MET A 162 -12.42 -2.21 9.91
CA MET A 162 -11.69 -2.30 11.18
C MET A 162 -10.44 -1.40 11.18
N VAL A 163 -9.67 -1.35 10.09
CA VAL A 163 -8.52 -0.43 9.93
C VAL A 163 -8.96 1.02 10.10
N VAL A 164 -10.04 1.43 9.43
CA VAL A 164 -10.54 2.82 9.53
C VAL A 164 -10.97 3.14 10.95
N ASP A 165 -11.72 2.24 11.60
CA ASP A 165 -12.19 2.42 12.97
C ASP A 165 -11.00 2.51 13.97
N GLU A 166 -9.97 1.68 13.78
CA GLU A 166 -8.78 1.67 14.63
C GLU A 166 -7.91 2.93 14.41
N ILE A 167 -7.67 3.33 13.16
CA ILE A 167 -6.97 4.58 12.81
C ILE A 167 -7.70 5.79 13.39
N GLN A 168 -9.04 5.80 13.34
CA GLN A 168 -9.85 6.85 13.95
C GLN A 168 -9.70 6.87 15.48
N SER A 169 -9.72 5.71 16.12
CA SER A 169 -9.56 5.61 17.58
C SER A 169 -8.19 6.09 18.07
N LEU A 170 -7.14 5.91 17.23
CA LEU A 170 -5.80 6.43 17.47
C LEU A 170 -5.66 7.95 17.20
N GLY A 171 -6.71 8.62 16.68
CA GLY A 171 -6.65 10.02 16.28
C GLY A 171 -5.82 10.29 15.02
N LEU A 172 -5.57 9.24 14.23
CA LEU A 172 -4.73 9.28 13.02
C LEU A 172 -5.53 9.35 11.72
N LEU A 173 -6.86 9.38 11.77
CA LEU A 173 -7.72 9.67 10.62
C LEU A 173 -7.81 11.19 10.43
N GLU A 174 -7.31 11.70 9.29
CA GLU A 174 -7.37 13.13 8.97
C GLU A 174 -8.73 13.50 8.35
N LYS A 175 -9.14 12.78 7.29
CA LYS A 175 -10.43 12.98 6.62
C LYS A 175 -10.81 11.78 5.76
N ILE A 176 -12.07 11.77 5.34
CA ILE A 176 -12.63 10.85 4.34
C ILE A 176 -13.29 11.72 3.27
N GLU A 177 -13.00 11.41 2.00
CA GLU A 177 -13.61 12.08 0.85
C GLU A 177 -14.33 11.05 -0.01
N ASP A 178 -15.46 11.44 -0.60
CA ASP A 178 -16.09 10.64 -1.65
C ASP A 178 -15.18 10.61 -2.88
N TYR A 179 -14.97 9.43 -3.44
CA TYR A 179 -14.06 9.23 -4.54
C TYR A 179 -14.57 8.15 -5.48
N ILE A 180 -14.53 8.43 -6.78
CA ILE A 180 -14.86 7.45 -7.83
C ILE A 180 -13.54 6.85 -8.34
N HIS A 181 -13.42 5.55 -8.32
CA HIS A 181 -12.22 4.82 -8.76
C HIS A 181 -12.56 3.55 -9.50
#